data_34cc45cd3549a6643c74d585b10e84db
#
_entry.id   34cc45cd3549a6643c74d585b10e84db
#
_cell.length_a   1.000
_cell.length_b   1.000
_cell.length_c   1.000
_cell.angle_alpha   90.00
_cell.angle_beta   90.00
_cell.angle_gamma   90.00
#
_symmetry.space_group_name_H-M   'P 1'
#
loop_
_entity.id
_entity.type
_entity.pdbx_description
1 polymer ?
#
loop_
_entity_poly.entity_id
_entity_poly.type
_entity_poly.pdbx_seq_one_letter_code
_entity_poly.pdbx_strand_id
1 'polypeptide(L)'
;MESNREFLVACLCAAWCDTCVAYRAGFLAMAARFPRAEFRWVDIEDEAEAVEDIEVENFPTILVKRGADTLFEGVMLPHHEHLQRLLEKLIP
;
A
#
# COMPACT_ATOMS: atom_id res chain seq x y z
N MET A 1 -3.44 -7.31 -20.33
CA MET A 1 -2.81 -6.09 -20.53
C MET A 1 -2.10 -5.55 -19.34
N GLU A 2 -0.89 -5.17 -19.49
CA GLU A 2 -0.21 -4.73 -18.38
C GLU A 2 -0.54 -3.37 -17.98
N SER A 3 -0.37 -3.04 -16.73
CA SER A 3 -0.59 -1.73 -16.21
C SER A 3 0.46 -0.79 -16.73
N ASN A 4 0.09 0.38 -17.18
CA ASN A 4 1.03 1.40 -17.56
C ASN A 4 1.36 2.31 -16.40
N ARG A 5 0.95 1.94 -15.20
CA ARG A 5 1.18 2.76 -14.04
C ARG A 5 2.61 2.63 -13.58
N GLU A 6 3.22 3.79 -13.34
CA GLU A 6 4.60 3.89 -13.01
C GLU A 6 4.89 3.55 -11.55
N PHE A 7 3.89 3.77 -10.70
CA PHE A 7 4.04 3.59 -9.25
C PHE A 7 3.20 2.43 -8.75
N LEU A 8 3.66 1.79 -7.68
CA LEU A 8 2.90 0.77 -6.97
C LEU A 8 2.75 1.22 -5.54
N VAL A 9 1.51 1.22 -5.04
CA VAL A 9 1.23 1.50 -3.64
C VAL A 9 0.57 0.25 -3.08
N ALA A 10 1.26 -0.46 -2.22
CA ALA A 10 0.75 -1.69 -1.63
C ALA A 10 0.49 -1.48 -0.15
N CYS A 11 -0.61 -2.05 0.33
CA CYS A 11 -0.92 -2.06 1.74
C CYS A 11 -0.89 -3.51 2.21
N LEU A 12 0.03 -3.80 3.12
CA LEU A 12 0.21 -5.13 3.66
C LEU A 12 -0.55 -5.24 4.96
N CYS A 13 -1.51 -6.11 5.02
CA CYS A 13 -2.39 -6.25 6.16
C CYS A 13 -2.79 -7.69 6.35
N ALA A 14 -3.55 -7.96 7.41
CA ALA A 14 -4.07 -9.29 7.68
C ALA A 14 -5.59 -9.21 7.80
N ALA A 15 -6.26 -10.23 7.29
CA ALA A 15 -7.73 -10.25 7.29
C ALA A 15 -8.33 -10.23 8.70
N TRP A 16 -7.57 -10.74 9.68
CA TRP A 16 -8.06 -10.78 11.06
C TRP A 16 -7.82 -9.47 11.83
N CYS A 17 -7.19 -8.49 11.21
CA CYS A 17 -6.91 -7.22 11.86
C CYS A 17 -8.02 -6.23 11.58
N ASP A 18 -8.75 -5.81 12.62
CA ASP A 18 -9.87 -4.90 12.46
C ASP A 18 -9.46 -3.55 11.88
N THR A 19 -8.28 -3.07 12.25
CA THR A 19 -7.75 -1.82 11.73
C THR A 19 -7.57 -1.93 10.22
N CYS A 20 -7.07 -3.07 9.76
CA CYS A 20 -6.88 -3.30 8.33
C CYS A 20 -8.20 -3.31 7.59
N VAL A 21 -9.18 -4.01 8.15
CA VAL A 21 -10.50 -4.11 7.52
C VAL A 21 -11.11 -2.72 7.35
N ALA A 22 -11.01 -1.89 8.38
CA ALA A 22 -11.55 -0.55 8.34
C ALA A 22 -10.80 0.35 7.35
N TYR A 23 -9.53 0.09 7.15
CA TYR A 23 -8.68 0.92 6.30
C TYR A 23 -8.86 0.64 4.82
N ARG A 24 -9.28 -0.57 4.49
CA ARG A 24 -9.25 -1.08 3.13
C ARG A 24 -10.04 -0.23 2.12
N ALA A 25 -11.28 0.08 2.44
CA ALA A 25 -12.14 0.80 1.50
C ALA A 25 -11.56 2.16 1.13
N GLY A 26 -11.08 2.91 2.13
CA GLY A 26 -10.48 4.22 1.87
C GLY A 26 -9.17 4.12 1.11
N PHE A 27 -8.39 3.07 1.41
CA PHE A 27 -7.13 2.85 0.70
C PHE A 27 -7.40 2.63 -0.79
N LEU A 28 -8.34 1.75 -1.11
CA LEU A 28 -8.65 1.44 -2.50
C LEU A 28 -9.31 2.64 -3.20
N ALA A 29 -10.13 3.40 -2.48
CA ALA A 29 -10.76 4.58 -3.06
C ALA A 29 -9.75 5.66 -3.42
N MET A 30 -8.61 5.67 -2.74
CA MET A 30 -7.58 6.67 -3.00
C MET A 30 -6.97 6.51 -4.39
N ALA A 31 -7.12 5.34 -5.00
CA ALA A 31 -6.59 5.09 -6.34
C ALA A 31 -7.12 6.09 -7.36
N ALA A 32 -8.33 6.61 -7.16
CA ALA A 32 -8.90 7.57 -8.08
C ALA A 32 -8.14 8.89 -8.09
N ARG A 33 -7.42 9.19 -7.02
CA ARG A 33 -6.66 10.43 -6.92
C ARG A 33 -5.26 10.32 -7.47
N PHE A 34 -4.77 9.09 -7.66
CA PHE A 34 -3.41 8.86 -8.14
C PHE A 34 -3.44 7.87 -9.30
N PRO A 35 -3.90 8.31 -10.48
CA PRO A 35 -4.06 7.38 -11.61
C PRO A 35 -2.75 6.81 -12.15
N ARG A 36 -1.61 7.40 -11.77
CA ARG A 36 -0.31 6.87 -12.19
C ARG A 36 0.18 5.75 -11.29
N ALA A 37 -0.59 5.42 -10.24
CA ALA A 37 -0.20 4.39 -9.29
C ALA A 37 -1.20 3.25 -9.29
N GLU A 38 -0.67 2.04 -9.15
CA GLU A 38 -1.51 0.86 -8.93
C GLU A 38 -1.63 0.69 -7.44
N PHE A 39 -2.85 0.60 -6.92
CA PHE A 39 -3.10 0.37 -5.50
C PHE A 39 -3.42 -1.09 -5.30
N ARG A 40 -2.67 -1.75 -4.44
CA ARG A 40 -2.79 -3.18 -4.24
C ARG A 40 -2.93 -3.51 -2.76
N TRP A 41 -3.96 -4.27 -2.43
CA TRP A 41 -4.17 -4.76 -1.08
C TRP A 41 -3.53 -6.14 -0.99
N VAL A 42 -2.59 -6.31 -0.08
CA VAL A 42 -1.87 -7.58 0.06
C VAL A 42 -2.20 -8.18 1.41
N ASP A 43 -2.83 -9.36 1.40
CA ASP A 43 -3.09 -10.09 2.63
C ASP A 43 -1.85 -10.95 2.89
N ILE A 44 -1.17 -10.72 4.01
CA ILE A 44 0.11 -11.37 4.26
C ILE A 44 -0.02 -12.87 4.49
N GLU A 45 -1.23 -13.34 4.79
CA GLU A 45 -1.43 -14.77 4.96
C GLU A 45 -1.68 -15.47 3.63
N ASP A 46 -2.45 -14.81 2.75
CA ASP A 46 -2.72 -15.38 1.44
C ASP A 46 -1.56 -15.23 0.49
N GLU A 47 -0.80 -14.16 0.63
CA GLU A 47 0.30 -13.87 -0.27
C GLU A 47 1.63 -13.83 0.48
N ALA A 48 1.82 -14.81 1.34
CA ALA A 48 3.02 -14.87 2.17
C ALA A 48 4.30 -14.83 1.37
N GLU A 49 4.31 -15.45 0.19
CA GLU A 49 5.50 -15.46 -0.63
C GLU A 49 5.84 -14.08 -1.18
N ALA A 50 4.82 -13.26 -1.42
CA ALA A 50 5.05 -11.93 -1.96
C ALA A 50 5.69 -11.01 -0.94
N VAL A 51 5.55 -11.32 0.35
CA VAL A 51 6.04 -10.45 1.41
C VAL A 51 7.12 -11.09 2.28
N GLU A 52 7.66 -12.24 1.85
CA GLU A 52 8.63 -12.94 2.71
C GLU A 52 9.91 -12.14 2.91
N ASP A 53 10.23 -11.26 1.99
CA ASP A 53 11.41 -10.42 2.13
C ASP A 53 11.12 -9.12 2.88
N ILE A 54 9.88 -8.91 3.30
CA ILE A 54 9.46 -7.70 3.98
C ILE A 54 9.12 -8.04 5.41
N GLU A 55 9.75 -7.33 6.34
CA GLU A 55 9.49 -7.57 7.73
C GLU A 55 8.24 -6.80 8.13
N VAL A 56 7.15 -7.53 8.40
CA VAL A 56 5.88 -6.91 8.75
C VAL A 56 5.58 -7.19 10.20
N GLU A 57 5.79 -6.19 11.05
CA GLU A 57 5.57 -6.35 12.48
C GLU A 57 4.29 -5.70 12.96
N ASN A 58 3.83 -4.68 12.26
CA ASN A 58 2.62 -3.97 12.62
C ASN A 58 1.82 -3.65 11.38
N PHE A 59 0.56 -3.31 11.54
CA PHE A 59 -0.35 -3.03 10.44
C PHE A 59 -0.99 -1.67 10.59
N PRO A 60 -1.29 -1.00 9.49
CA PRO A 60 -0.94 -1.36 8.12
C PRO A 60 0.50 -1.02 7.79
N THR A 61 1.13 -1.82 6.96
CA THR A 61 2.46 -1.52 6.44
C THR A 61 2.30 -1.09 4.99
N ILE A 62 2.85 0.05 4.67
CA ILE A 62 2.72 0.63 3.33
C ILE A 62 4.03 0.48 2.57
N LEU A 63 3.91 0.07 1.33
CA LEU A 63 5.06 -0.04 0.44
C LEU A 63 4.77 0.78 -0.81
N VAL A 64 5.65 1.72 -1.13
CA VAL A 64 5.52 2.53 -2.34
C VAL A 64 6.75 2.30 -3.20
N LYS A 65 6.54 1.89 -4.44
CA LYS A 65 7.63 1.61 -5.36
C LYS A 65 7.44 2.33 -6.68
N ARG A 66 8.56 2.59 -7.35
CA ARG A 66 8.54 3.07 -8.71
C ARG A 66 9.47 2.16 -9.48
N GLY A 67 8.88 1.22 -10.24
CA GLY A 67 9.67 0.17 -10.87
C GLY A 67 10.36 -0.67 -9.82
N ALA A 68 11.66 -0.77 -9.87
CA ALA A 68 12.43 -1.55 -8.91
C ALA A 68 12.83 -0.74 -7.68
N ASP A 69 12.56 0.58 -7.68
CA ASP A 69 13.00 1.44 -6.59
C ASP A 69 11.94 1.51 -5.51
N THR A 70 12.34 1.28 -4.26
CA THR A 70 11.44 1.41 -3.12
C THR A 70 11.52 2.85 -2.63
N LEU A 71 10.39 3.56 -2.71
CA LEU A 71 10.35 4.94 -2.29
C LEU A 71 9.96 5.09 -0.83
N PHE A 72 9.19 4.15 -0.31
CA PHE A 72 8.78 4.14 1.08
C PHE A 72 8.39 2.72 1.49
N GLU A 73 8.78 2.34 2.69
CA GLU A 73 8.38 1.05 3.25
C GLU A 73 8.32 1.22 4.75
N GLY A 74 7.17 1.01 5.34
CA GLY A 74 7.04 1.13 6.79
C GLY A 74 5.62 1.14 7.27
N VAL A 75 5.48 1.07 8.59
CA VAL A 75 4.20 1.14 9.25
C VAL A 75 3.68 2.57 9.20
N MET A 76 2.39 2.72 8.98
CA MET A 76 1.76 4.02 8.92
C MET A 76 0.52 4.01 9.78
N LEU A 77 0.21 5.12 10.42
CA LEU A 77 -1.03 5.23 11.18
C LEU A 77 -2.21 5.03 10.22
N PRO A 78 -3.28 4.38 10.68
CA PRO A 78 -4.40 4.03 9.79
C PRO A 78 -5.33 5.20 9.50
N HIS A 79 -4.74 6.32 9.09
CA HIS A 79 -5.47 7.51 8.71
C HIS A 79 -5.15 7.80 7.26
N HIS A 80 -6.18 7.82 6.42
CA HIS A 80 -5.98 7.97 4.98
C HIS A 80 -5.27 9.27 4.63
N GLU A 81 -5.42 10.30 5.45
CA GLU A 81 -4.78 11.58 5.21
C GLU A 81 -3.26 11.47 5.24
N HIS A 82 -2.72 10.62 6.11
CA HIS A 82 -1.28 10.45 6.20
C HIS A 82 -0.74 9.83 4.91
N LEU A 83 -1.45 8.82 4.41
CA LEU A 83 -1.05 8.17 3.16
C LEU A 83 -1.17 9.16 2.00
N GLN A 84 -2.26 9.91 1.94
CA GLN A 84 -2.46 10.88 0.88
C GLN A 84 -1.32 11.90 0.83
N ARG A 85 -0.92 12.42 1.98
CA ARG A 85 0.17 13.38 2.03
C ARG A 85 1.49 12.80 1.56
N LEU A 86 1.75 11.55 1.95
CA LEU A 86 2.97 10.88 1.51
C LEU A 86 2.96 10.72 0.00
N LEU A 87 1.85 10.26 -0.55
CA LEU A 87 1.76 10.02 -1.99
C LEU A 87 1.84 11.31 -2.78
N GLU A 88 1.31 12.41 -2.25
CA GLU A 88 1.41 13.70 -2.92
C GLU A 88 2.86 14.16 -3.05
N LYS A 89 3.73 13.69 -2.16
CA LYS A 89 5.14 14.04 -2.24
C LYS A 89 5.89 13.11 -3.17
N LEU A 90 5.47 11.85 -3.25
CA LEU A 90 6.19 10.84 -4.01
C LEU A 90 5.70 10.70 -5.45
N ILE A 91 4.43 10.98 -5.70
CA ILE A 91 3.82 10.82 -7.02
C ILE A 91 3.47 12.19 -7.56
N PRO A 92 4.22 12.67 -8.54
CA PRO A 92 3.98 14.02 -9.09
C PRO A 92 2.68 14.14 -9.86
#